data_9c2f52f4ef4ac971d6c918dd38aa0c3c
#
_entry.id   9c2f52f4ef4ac971d6c918dd38aa0c3c
#
_cell.length_a   1.000
_cell.length_b   1.000
_cell.length_c   1.000
_cell.angle_alpha   90.00
_cell.angle_beta   90.00
_cell.angle_gamma   90.00
#
_symmetry.space_group_name_H-M   'P 1'
#
loop_
_entity.id
_entity.type
_entity.pdbx_description
1 polymer ?
#
loop_
_entity_poly.entity_id
_entity_poly.type
_entity_poly.pdbx_seq_one_letter_code
_entity_poly.pdbx_strand_id
1 'polypeptide(L)'
;FLDDEDITGQPPHKLFERGLLRTFQIAHEFHSMTCRENLMMVPNNQSGERLWNTWFGRKRIADEERALRAKADEVLEFLTIDHLADHKAGQVSGGQKKLLELGRTMMVDARIVFLDEVGAGVNRTLLNTISDAIIRLNKERNYTFVVIEHDMDFIEKLCDPVICMAEGKVLAQGSLTEIKANDNV
;
A
#
# COMPACT_ATOMS: atom_id res chain seq x y z
N PHE A 1 -8.50 -5.89 17.79
CA PHE A 1 -7.33 -5.68 18.66
C PHE A 1 -6.07 -5.57 17.81
N LEU A 2 -5.13 -4.73 18.22
CA LEU A 2 -3.80 -4.63 17.65
C LEU A 2 -2.80 -4.68 18.81
N ASP A 3 -1.90 -5.70 18.82
CA ASP A 3 -0.97 -5.93 19.93
C ASP A 3 -1.67 -5.94 21.31
N ASP A 4 -2.78 -6.68 21.41
CA ASP A 4 -3.65 -6.80 22.60
C ASP A 4 -4.37 -5.50 23.01
N GLU A 5 -4.20 -4.42 22.29
CA GLU A 5 -4.90 -3.15 22.52
C GLU A 5 -6.20 -3.08 21.70
N ASP A 6 -7.29 -2.70 22.32
CA ASP A 6 -8.57 -2.46 21.64
C ASP A 6 -8.49 -1.15 20.82
N ILE A 7 -8.63 -1.29 19.52
CA ILE A 7 -8.63 -0.17 18.57
C ILE A 7 -10.03 0.19 18.05
N THR A 8 -11.07 -0.38 18.66
CA THR A 8 -12.46 -0.15 18.25
C THR A 8 -12.82 1.35 18.35
N GLY A 9 -13.39 1.88 17.26
CA GLY A 9 -13.81 3.29 17.20
C GLY A 9 -12.69 4.31 17.12
N GLN A 10 -11.43 3.89 17.02
CA GLN A 10 -10.34 4.85 16.79
C GLN A 10 -10.47 5.53 15.42
N PRO A 11 -10.22 6.84 15.34
CA PRO A 11 -10.32 7.56 14.08
C PRO A 11 -9.21 7.14 13.10
N PRO A 12 -9.45 7.22 11.77
CA PRO A 12 -8.52 6.71 10.75
C PRO A 12 -7.08 7.24 10.87
N HIS A 13 -6.90 8.52 11.24
CA HIS A 13 -5.55 9.07 11.41
C HIS A 13 -4.76 8.41 12.54
N LYS A 14 -5.43 7.97 13.62
CA LYS A 14 -4.79 7.21 14.70
C LYS A 14 -4.40 5.80 14.26
N LEU A 15 -5.23 5.16 13.46
CA LEU A 15 -4.90 3.86 12.87
C LEU A 15 -3.70 3.97 11.91
N PHE A 16 -3.67 5.04 11.10
CA PHE A 16 -2.54 5.36 10.23
C PHE A 16 -1.23 5.55 11.02
N GLU A 17 -1.25 6.31 12.11
CA GLU A 17 -0.09 6.51 13.01
C GLU A 17 0.41 5.18 13.63
N ARG A 18 -0.45 4.16 13.72
CA ARG A 18 -0.12 2.82 14.21
C ARG A 18 0.33 1.85 13.11
N GLY A 19 0.43 2.34 11.88
CA GLY A 19 0.85 1.54 10.73
C GLY A 19 -0.25 0.66 10.12
N LEU A 20 -1.55 0.95 10.39
CA LEU A 20 -2.67 0.34 9.69
C LEU A 20 -3.04 1.21 8.50
N LEU A 21 -2.89 0.65 7.29
CA LEU A 21 -3.22 1.34 6.05
C LEU A 21 -4.26 0.55 5.26
N ARG A 22 -5.07 1.28 4.49
CA ARG A 22 -5.98 0.69 3.50
C ARG A 22 -5.75 1.34 2.16
N THR A 23 -5.61 0.53 1.12
CA THR A 23 -5.67 1.02 -0.26
C THR A 23 -7.13 1.14 -0.68
N PHE A 24 -7.40 1.91 -1.71
CA PHE A 24 -8.74 2.06 -2.28
C PHE A 24 -8.84 1.30 -3.59
N GLN A 25 -10.04 0.84 -3.93
CA GLN A 25 -10.33 0.17 -5.20
C GLN A 25 -9.94 1.04 -6.41
N ILE A 26 -10.15 2.35 -6.30
CA ILE A 26 -9.69 3.34 -7.29
C ILE A 26 -8.47 4.06 -6.73
N ALA A 27 -7.36 4.00 -7.45
CA ALA A 27 -6.15 4.71 -7.05
C ALA A 27 -6.39 6.23 -7.02
N HIS A 28 -6.05 6.87 -5.90
CA HIS A 28 -6.20 8.31 -5.69
C HIS A 28 -4.84 8.99 -5.73
N GLU A 29 -4.25 9.05 -6.92
CA GLU A 29 -3.02 9.81 -7.13
C GLU A 29 -3.30 11.31 -7.35
N PHE A 30 -2.35 12.14 -6.98
CA PHE A 30 -2.35 13.55 -7.35
C PHE A 30 -1.89 13.68 -8.81
N HIS A 31 -2.84 13.78 -9.73
CA HIS A 31 -2.63 13.70 -11.18
C HIS A 31 -1.60 14.70 -11.73
N SER A 32 -1.53 15.90 -11.15
CA SER A 32 -0.64 16.99 -11.58
C SER A 32 0.80 16.86 -11.06
N MET A 33 0.99 16.04 -10.03
CA MET A 33 2.28 15.78 -9.39
C MET A 33 2.99 14.60 -10.07
N THR A 34 4.31 14.56 -9.98
CA THR A 34 5.10 13.41 -10.44
C THR A 34 4.87 12.19 -9.55
N CYS A 35 5.28 10.99 -10.02
CA CYS A 35 5.21 9.77 -9.22
C CYS A 35 6.05 9.93 -7.94
N ARG A 36 7.24 10.50 -8.03
CA ARG A 36 8.09 10.79 -6.86
C ARG A 36 7.41 11.72 -5.88
N GLU A 37 6.86 12.85 -6.32
CA GLU A 37 6.15 13.81 -5.47
C GLU A 37 4.94 13.17 -4.79
N ASN A 38 4.20 12.30 -5.49
CA ASN A 38 3.11 11.53 -4.89
C ASN A 38 3.55 10.65 -3.72
N LEU A 39 4.76 10.09 -3.76
CA LEU A 39 5.34 9.34 -2.64
C LEU A 39 5.78 10.27 -1.52
N MET A 40 6.46 11.37 -1.84
CA MET A 40 6.99 12.32 -0.86
C MET A 40 5.90 13.01 -0.03
N MET A 41 4.65 13.08 -0.52
CA MET A 41 3.50 13.65 0.19
C MET A 41 2.95 12.79 1.33
N VAL A 42 3.32 11.50 1.41
CA VAL A 42 2.68 10.55 2.34
C VAL A 42 3.14 10.66 3.78
N PRO A 43 4.45 10.82 4.08
CA PRO A 43 4.92 10.90 5.46
C PRO A 43 4.40 12.13 6.19
N ASN A 44 3.94 11.91 7.43
CA ASN A 44 3.45 12.98 8.31
C ASN A 44 4.60 13.71 8.99
N ASN A 45 4.25 14.81 9.69
CA ASN A 45 5.16 15.57 10.55
C ASN A 45 6.38 16.16 9.82
N GLN A 46 6.25 16.48 8.54
CA GLN A 46 7.30 17.17 7.81
C GLN A 46 7.51 18.59 8.41
N SER A 47 8.77 18.94 8.67
CA SER A 47 9.10 20.22 9.31
C SER A 47 8.59 21.45 8.52
N GLY A 48 8.45 21.31 7.21
CA GLY A 48 7.92 22.33 6.30
C GLY A 48 6.43 22.67 6.50
N GLU A 49 5.64 21.80 7.15
CA GLU A 49 4.22 22.05 7.46
C GLU A 49 4.01 23.15 8.51
N ARG A 50 5.05 23.51 9.26
CA ARG A 50 4.98 24.54 10.30
C ARG A 50 5.55 25.86 9.81
N LEU A 51 4.72 26.92 9.79
CA LEU A 51 5.09 28.25 9.29
C LEU A 51 6.40 28.80 9.91
N TRP A 52 6.63 28.59 11.19
CA TRP A 52 7.85 29.06 11.87
C TRP A 52 9.11 28.33 11.36
N ASN A 53 9.01 27.06 11.00
CA ASN A 53 10.13 26.30 10.47
C ASN A 53 10.53 26.76 9.06
N THR A 54 9.56 27.25 8.27
CA THR A 54 9.85 27.77 6.91
C THR A 54 10.74 29.01 6.94
N TRP A 55 10.69 29.77 8.02
CA TRP A 55 11.52 30.98 8.18
C TRP A 55 12.89 30.71 8.81
N PHE A 56 12.94 29.85 9.81
CA PHE A 56 14.16 29.63 10.61
C PHE A 56 14.80 28.24 10.41
N GLY A 57 14.08 27.30 9.79
CA GLY A 57 14.50 25.90 9.64
C GLY A 57 14.89 25.48 8.23
N ARG A 58 15.24 26.38 7.32
CA ARG A 58 15.47 26.08 5.89
C ARG A 58 16.44 24.92 5.65
N LYS A 59 17.55 24.85 6.40
CA LYS A 59 18.53 23.78 6.26
C LYS A 59 17.93 22.42 6.64
N ARG A 60 17.22 22.36 7.77
CA ARG A 60 16.54 21.14 8.24
C ARG A 60 15.49 20.68 7.24
N ILE A 61 14.66 21.57 6.71
CA ILE A 61 13.65 21.26 5.70
C ILE A 61 14.32 20.67 4.45
N ALA A 62 15.40 21.30 3.96
CA ALA A 62 16.13 20.83 2.79
C ALA A 62 16.80 19.46 3.02
N ASP A 63 17.24 19.16 4.24
CA ASP A 63 17.82 17.86 4.60
C ASP A 63 16.73 16.78 4.67
N GLU A 64 15.58 17.10 5.28
CA GLU A 64 14.40 16.22 5.33
C GLU A 64 13.86 15.92 3.92
N GLU A 65 13.74 16.94 3.07
CA GLU A 65 13.26 16.79 1.69
C GLU A 65 14.19 15.90 0.85
N ARG A 66 15.53 16.05 1.03
CA ARG A 66 16.50 15.16 0.37
C ARG A 66 16.37 13.72 0.84
N ALA A 67 16.16 13.50 2.13
CA ALA A 67 15.96 12.16 2.70
C ALA A 67 14.66 11.53 2.18
N LEU A 68 13.56 12.30 2.12
CA LEU A 68 12.28 11.85 1.57
C LEU A 68 12.39 11.52 0.08
N ARG A 69 13.12 12.34 -0.67
CA ARG A 69 13.38 12.09 -2.09
C ARG A 69 14.16 10.80 -2.30
N ALA A 70 15.23 10.59 -1.54
CA ALA A 70 16.01 9.37 -1.61
C ALA A 70 15.17 8.12 -1.26
N LYS A 71 14.32 8.20 -0.21
CA LYS A 71 13.38 7.13 0.14
C LYS A 71 12.36 6.88 -0.98
N ALA A 72 11.84 7.93 -1.59
CA ALA A 72 10.91 7.80 -2.72
C ALA A 72 11.56 7.13 -3.93
N ASP A 73 12.81 7.48 -4.25
CA ASP A 73 13.57 6.87 -5.34
C ASP A 73 13.84 5.37 -5.05
N GLU A 74 14.23 5.01 -3.82
CA GLU A 74 14.37 3.61 -3.38
C GLU A 74 13.06 2.82 -3.53
N VAL A 75 11.92 3.44 -3.18
CA VAL A 75 10.59 2.81 -3.32
C VAL A 75 10.24 2.58 -4.77
N LEU A 76 10.50 3.56 -5.65
CA LEU A 76 10.23 3.43 -7.08
C LEU A 76 11.10 2.34 -7.72
N GLU A 77 12.38 2.24 -7.33
CA GLU A 77 13.29 1.18 -7.76
C GLU A 77 12.80 -0.20 -7.27
N PHE A 78 12.43 -0.31 -6.00
CA PHE A 78 11.88 -1.54 -5.44
C PHE A 78 10.66 -2.05 -6.23
N LEU A 79 9.80 -1.13 -6.69
CA LEU A 79 8.60 -1.42 -7.47
C LEU A 79 8.87 -1.54 -8.98
N THR A 80 10.13 -1.35 -9.43
CA THR A 80 10.54 -1.37 -10.85
C THR A 80 9.84 -0.32 -11.72
N ILE A 81 9.49 0.82 -11.14
CA ILE A 81 8.87 1.98 -11.81
C ILE A 81 9.71 3.27 -11.66
N ASP A 82 11.00 3.14 -11.35
CA ASP A 82 11.96 4.24 -11.24
C ASP A 82 12.02 5.11 -12.50
N HIS A 83 11.89 4.50 -13.68
CA HIS A 83 11.81 5.20 -14.97
C HIS A 83 10.62 6.17 -15.08
N LEU A 84 9.61 6.04 -14.19
CA LEU A 84 8.43 6.91 -14.12
C LEU A 84 8.56 8.01 -13.06
N ALA A 85 9.68 8.09 -12.36
CA ALA A 85 9.86 8.97 -11.20
C ALA A 85 9.42 10.43 -11.47
N ASP A 86 9.83 10.97 -12.60
CA ASP A 86 9.54 12.37 -13.01
C ASP A 86 8.32 12.50 -13.95
N HIS A 87 7.61 11.38 -14.25
CA HIS A 87 6.36 11.43 -15.00
C HIS A 87 5.19 11.83 -14.09
N LYS A 88 4.25 12.58 -14.64
CA LYS A 88 3.02 12.92 -13.92
C LYS A 88 2.19 11.67 -13.64
N ALA A 89 1.77 11.49 -12.39
CA ALA A 89 1.02 10.31 -11.98
C ALA A 89 -0.31 10.15 -12.74
N GLY A 90 -0.91 11.23 -13.22
CA GLY A 90 -2.09 11.18 -14.07
C GLY A 90 -1.86 10.55 -15.45
N GLN A 91 -0.61 10.46 -15.92
CA GLN A 91 -0.24 9.97 -17.26
C GLN A 91 0.22 8.51 -17.27
N VAL A 92 0.44 7.89 -16.12
CA VAL A 92 0.85 6.49 -16.03
C VAL A 92 -0.36 5.55 -16.16
N SER A 93 -0.11 4.30 -16.55
CA SER A 93 -1.16 3.29 -16.72
C SER A 93 -1.85 2.93 -15.41
N GLY A 94 -3.08 2.40 -15.47
CA GLY A 94 -3.85 2.00 -14.28
C GLY A 94 -3.08 1.08 -13.33
N GLY A 95 -2.38 0.08 -13.86
CA GLY A 95 -1.59 -0.81 -13.01
C GLY A 95 -0.32 -0.16 -12.43
N GLN A 96 0.32 0.79 -13.16
CA GLN A 96 1.41 1.58 -12.59
C GLN A 96 0.91 2.49 -11.45
N LYS A 97 -0.32 3.00 -11.54
CA LYS A 97 -0.98 3.72 -10.42
C LYS A 97 -1.17 2.82 -9.21
N LYS A 98 -1.53 1.54 -9.41
CA LYS A 98 -1.64 0.55 -8.33
C LYS A 98 -0.29 0.27 -7.67
N LEU A 99 0.80 0.17 -8.45
CA LEU A 99 2.15 0.08 -7.90
C LEU A 99 2.53 1.35 -7.12
N LEU A 100 2.20 2.52 -7.64
CA LEU A 100 2.43 3.78 -6.94
C LEU A 100 1.66 3.84 -5.61
N GLU A 101 0.42 3.35 -5.58
CA GLU A 101 -0.38 3.24 -4.36
C GLU A 101 0.26 2.29 -3.34
N LEU A 102 0.76 1.12 -3.79
CA LEU A 102 1.55 0.23 -2.93
C LEU A 102 2.81 0.93 -2.41
N GLY A 103 3.50 1.69 -3.26
CA GLY A 103 4.66 2.50 -2.88
C GLY A 103 4.36 3.53 -1.78
N ARG A 104 3.17 4.09 -1.78
CA ARG A 104 2.73 5.01 -0.70
C ARG A 104 2.73 4.32 0.66
N THR A 105 2.38 3.03 0.73
CA THR A 105 2.44 2.29 1.99
C THR A 105 3.88 2.09 2.48
N MET A 106 4.85 2.09 1.57
CA MET A 106 6.29 1.96 1.89
C MET A 106 6.91 3.27 2.38
N MET A 107 6.30 4.41 2.09
CA MET A 107 6.79 5.72 2.55
C MET A 107 6.55 5.95 4.04
N VAL A 108 5.65 5.18 4.64
CA VAL A 108 5.37 5.16 6.08
C VAL A 108 5.73 3.78 6.64
N ASP A 109 5.85 3.68 7.96
CA ASP A 109 6.19 2.40 8.61
C ASP A 109 4.93 1.54 8.76
N ALA A 110 4.42 1.07 7.60
CA ALA A 110 3.23 0.23 7.55
C ALA A 110 3.50 -1.13 8.20
N ARG A 111 2.56 -1.58 9.02
CA ARG A 111 2.58 -2.90 9.68
C ARG A 111 1.54 -3.82 9.05
N ILE A 112 0.33 -3.30 8.85
CA ILE A 112 -0.80 -4.02 8.26
C ILE A 112 -1.37 -3.18 7.12
N VAL A 113 -1.47 -3.78 5.95
CA VAL A 113 -2.01 -3.13 4.75
C VAL A 113 -3.22 -3.92 4.25
N PHE A 114 -4.37 -3.27 4.21
CA PHE A 114 -5.59 -3.81 3.60
C PHE A 114 -5.59 -3.46 2.12
N LEU A 115 -5.58 -4.48 1.28
CA LEU A 115 -5.62 -4.37 -0.18
C LEU A 115 -7.02 -4.73 -0.68
N ASP A 116 -7.68 -3.79 -1.37
CA ASP A 116 -9.05 -3.94 -1.84
C ASP A 116 -9.08 -3.96 -3.37
N GLU A 117 -9.32 -5.15 -3.95
CA GLU A 117 -9.40 -5.40 -5.39
C GLU A 117 -8.23 -4.81 -6.21
N VAL A 118 -7.01 -5.11 -5.79
CA VAL A 118 -5.79 -4.56 -6.42
C VAL A 118 -5.65 -5.01 -7.87
N GLY A 119 -6.16 -6.20 -8.20
CA GLY A 119 -6.13 -6.79 -9.54
C GLY A 119 -7.12 -6.16 -10.52
N ALA A 120 -8.11 -5.40 -10.07
CA ALA A 120 -9.15 -4.87 -10.94
C ALA A 120 -8.58 -3.95 -12.05
N GLY A 121 -8.82 -4.31 -13.31
CA GLY A 121 -8.37 -3.55 -14.48
C GLY A 121 -6.86 -3.60 -14.76
N VAL A 122 -6.13 -4.50 -14.11
CA VAL A 122 -4.68 -4.67 -14.29
C VAL A 122 -4.41 -5.86 -15.22
N ASN A 123 -3.48 -5.70 -16.18
CA ASN A 123 -3.08 -6.82 -17.03
C ASN A 123 -2.25 -7.85 -16.23
N ARG A 124 -2.22 -9.10 -16.74
CA ARG A 124 -1.59 -10.25 -16.06
C ARG A 124 -0.12 -10.02 -15.71
N THR A 125 0.64 -9.39 -16.61
CA THR A 125 2.08 -9.13 -16.38
C THR A 125 2.28 -8.21 -15.17
N LEU A 126 1.52 -7.12 -15.11
CA LEU A 126 1.63 -6.14 -14.06
C LEU A 126 1.04 -6.66 -12.74
N LEU A 127 -0.01 -7.51 -12.82
CA LEU A 127 -0.54 -8.21 -11.65
C LEU A 127 0.52 -9.12 -11.01
N ASN A 128 1.33 -9.79 -11.82
CA ASN A 128 2.48 -10.56 -11.32
C ASN A 128 3.51 -9.67 -10.64
N THR A 129 3.82 -8.50 -11.21
CA THR A 129 4.74 -7.54 -10.58
C THR A 129 4.22 -7.06 -9.22
N ILE A 130 2.92 -6.78 -9.12
CA ILE A 130 2.26 -6.40 -7.85
C ILE A 130 2.36 -7.55 -6.84
N SER A 131 2.06 -8.79 -7.28
CA SER A 131 2.17 -9.98 -6.42
C SER A 131 3.58 -10.16 -5.87
N ASP A 132 4.58 -10.04 -6.73
CA ASP A 132 5.99 -10.22 -6.34
C ASP A 132 6.42 -9.10 -5.36
N ALA A 133 5.97 -7.88 -5.57
CA ALA A 133 6.20 -6.77 -4.63
C ALA A 133 5.55 -7.03 -3.26
N ILE A 134 4.31 -7.52 -3.20
CA ILE A 134 3.61 -7.88 -1.96
C ILE A 134 4.37 -8.99 -1.22
N ILE A 135 4.79 -10.05 -1.92
CA ILE A 135 5.57 -11.17 -1.33
C ILE A 135 6.90 -10.66 -0.77
N ARG A 136 7.60 -9.80 -1.50
CA ARG A 136 8.86 -9.21 -1.04
C ARG A 136 8.66 -8.34 0.18
N LEU A 137 7.65 -7.47 0.21
CA LEU A 137 7.33 -6.64 1.37
C LEU A 137 6.99 -7.48 2.60
N ASN A 138 6.23 -8.56 2.43
CA ASN A 138 5.92 -9.47 3.51
C ASN A 138 7.19 -10.15 4.06
N LYS A 139 8.05 -10.70 3.18
CA LYS A 139 9.24 -11.47 3.57
C LYS A 139 10.41 -10.60 4.04
N GLU A 140 10.66 -9.48 3.37
CA GLU A 140 11.84 -8.64 3.59
C GLU A 140 11.60 -7.52 4.60
N ARG A 141 10.34 -7.06 4.70
CA ARG A 141 9.95 -5.89 5.51
C ARG A 141 8.92 -6.23 6.61
N ASN A 142 8.54 -7.49 6.77
CA ASN A 142 7.55 -7.98 7.76
C ASN A 142 6.19 -7.28 7.69
N TYR A 143 5.74 -6.89 6.50
CA TYR A 143 4.39 -6.37 6.30
C TYR A 143 3.37 -7.50 6.42
N THR A 144 2.26 -7.23 7.09
CA THR A 144 1.08 -8.10 7.05
C THR A 144 0.09 -7.55 6.03
N PHE A 145 -0.37 -8.39 5.11
CA PHE A 145 -1.37 -8.01 4.12
C PHE A 145 -2.70 -8.71 4.39
N VAL A 146 -3.79 -7.96 4.33
CA VAL A 146 -5.15 -8.48 4.28
C VAL A 146 -5.69 -8.15 2.90
N VAL A 147 -5.91 -9.18 2.07
CA VAL A 147 -6.26 -9.04 0.66
C VAL A 147 -7.72 -9.39 0.45
N ILE A 148 -8.49 -8.48 -0.13
CA ILE A 148 -9.86 -8.71 -0.58
C ILE A 148 -9.80 -8.82 -2.09
N GLU A 149 -10.06 -10.01 -2.61
CA GLU A 149 -9.94 -10.31 -4.03
C GLU A 149 -10.90 -11.42 -4.46
N HIS A 150 -11.16 -11.49 -5.75
CA HIS A 150 -11.98 -12.51 -6.38
C HIS A 150 -11.20 -13.31 -7.45
N ASP A 151 -9.98 -12.91 -7.80
CA ASP A 151 -9.07 -13.69 -8.68
C ASP A 151 -8.43 -14.81 -7.87
N MET A 152 -8.86 -16.05 -8.13
CA MET A 152 -8.40 -17.24 -7.39
C MET A 152 -6.92 -17.52 -7.57
N ASP A 153 -6.34 -17.23 -8.74
CA ASP A 153 -4.91 -17.43 -8.99
C ASP A 153 -4.08 -16.43 -8.17
N PHE A 154 -4.58 -15.20 -8.02
CA PHE A 154 -3.95 -14.18 -7.20
C PHE A 154 -4.00 -14.54 -5.71
N ILE A 155 -5.17 -15.02 -5.24
CA ILE A 155 -5.36 -15.48 -3.86
C ILE A 155 -4.44 -16.67 -3.57
N GLU A 156 -4.39 -17.68 -4.47
CA GLU A 156 -3.56 -18.87 -4.31
C GLU A 156 -2.06 -18.55 -4.17
N LYS A 157 -1.61 -17.52 -4.91
CA LYS A 157 -0.21 -17.07 -4.88
C LYS A 157 0.16 -16.33 -3.59
N LEU A 158 -0.78 -15.60 -2.98
CA LEU A 158 -0.48 -14.60 -1.95
C LEU A 158 -1.01 -14.95 -0.56
N CYS A 159 -2.13 -15.67 -0.47
CA CYS A 159 -2.93 -15.71 0.74
C CYS A 159 -2.89 -17.09 1.41
N ASP A 160 -2.54 -17.09 2.69
CA ASP A 160 -2.70 -18.21 3.61
C ASP A 160 -2.80 -17.65 5.04
N PRO A 161 -3.90 -17.88 5.77
CA PRO A 161 -5.13 -18.56 5.36
C PRO A 161 -6.05 -17.72 4.46
N VAL A 162 -7.02 -18.37 3.84
CA VAL A 162 -8.13 -17.75 3.11
C VAL A 162 -9.37 -17.76 3.98
N ILE A 163 -10.11 -16.65 3.99
CA ILE A 163 -11.40 -16.51 4.70
C ILE A 163 -12.48 -16.26 3.65
N CYS A 164 -13.42 -17.20 3.53
CA CYS A 164 -14.59 -17.03 2.67
C CYS A 164 -15.73 -16.39 3.44
N MET A 165 -16.32 -15.32 2.87
CA MET A 165 -17.44 -14.60 3.48
C MET A 165 -18.62 -14.51 2.51
N ALA A 166 -19.83 -14.68 3.03
CA ALA A 166 -21.08 -14.37 2.33
C ALA A 166 -22.10 -13.80 3.31
N GLU A 167 -22.97 -12.93 2.82
CA GLU A 167 -24.07 -12.30 3.59
C GLU A 167 -23.60 -11.71 4.94
N GLY A 168 -22.40 -11.15 4.98
CA GLY A 168 -21.80 -10.55 6.19
C GLY A 168 -21.34 -11.57 7.25
N LYS A 169 -21.22 -12.86 6.91
CA LYS A 169 -20.77 -13.92 7.81
C LYS A 169 -19.57 -14.66 7.23
N VAL A 170 -18.69 -15.14 8.10
CA VAL A 170 -17.63 -16.07 7.73
C VAL A 170 -18.27 -17.44 7.49
N LEU A 171 -18.12 -17.98 6.27
CA LEU A 171 -18.60 -19.31 5.91
C LEU A 171 -17.54 -20.38 6.18
N ALA A 172 -16.28 -20.09 5.82
CA ALA A 172 -15.18 -21.03 5.97
C ALA A 172 -13.86 -20.28 6.11
N GLN A 173 -12.90 -20.92 6.74
CA GLN A 173 -11.52 -20.43 6.87
C GLN A 173 -10.57 -21.62 6.78
N GLY A 174 -9.49 -21.49 6.02
CA GLY A 174 -8.49 -22.54 5.84
C GLY A 174 -7.59 -22.25 4.64
N SER A 175 -6.87 -23.24 4.17
CA SER A 175 -6.14 -23.17 2.90
C SER A 175 -7.12 -23.03 1.72
N LEU A 176 -6.66 -22.47 0.60
CA LEU A 176 -7.51 -22.35 -0.60
C LEU A 176 -8.04 -23.71 -1.06
N THR A 177 -7.25 -24.78 -0.91
CA THR A 177 -7.66 -26.16 -1.25
C THR A 177 -8.84 -26.61 -0.37
N GLU A 178 -8.80 -26.36 0.93
CA GLU A 178 -9.89 -26.68 1.85
C GLU A 178 -11.14 -25.87 1.55
N ILE A 179 -10.98 -24.58 1.24
CA ILE A 179 -12.09 -23.69 0.85
C ILE A 179 -12.76 -24.19 -0.45
N LYS A 180 -11.97 -24.56 -1.48
CA LYS A 180 -12.50 -25.11 -2.75
C LYS A 180 -13.20 -26.45 -2.58
N ALA A 181 -12.87 -27.22 -1.55
CA ALA A 181 -13.49 -28.53 -1.25
C ALA A 181 -14.72 -28.43 -0.34
N ASN A 182 -15.07 -27.23 0.13
CA ASN A 182 -16.18 -27.04 1.05
C ASN A 182 -17.49 -26.81 0.29
N ASP A 183 -18.43 -27.73 0.42
CA ASP A 183 -19.74 -27.69 -0.27
C ASP A 183 -20.64 -26.49 0.09
N ASN A 184 -20.28 -25.72 1.12
CA ASN A 184 -21.01 -24.51 1.54
C ASN A 184 -20.44 -23.22 0.91
N VAL A 185 -19.34 -23.28 0.18
CA VAL A 185 -18.67 -22.17 -0.51
C VAL A 185 -18.90 -22.26 -2.00
#